data_d892da3353a5449cb40b0f7b859256aa
#
_entry.id   d892da3353a5449cb40b0f7b859256aa
#
_cell.length_a   1.000
_cell.length_b   1.000
_cell.length_c   1.000
_cell.angle_alpha   90.00
_cell.angle_beta   90.00
_cell.angle_gamma   90.00
#
_symmetry.space_group_name_H-M   'P 1'
#
loop_
_entity.id
_entity.type
_entity.pdbx_description
1 polymer ?
#
loop_
_entity_poly.entity_id
_entity_poly.type
_entity_poly.pdbx_seq_one_letter_code
_entity_poly.pdbx_strand_id
1 'polypeptide(L)'
;MLLATCLLLGVNARAFFYRETLGIRITVRPVFLPTQSEPREHRYVFAYFVRIENVGAQAAQLLTRHWHIHDSIGEDTEVEGEGVVGEQPRIEPGSVHEYSSWCRLKSATGHMKGTYHFVRDDGSEFDALIPRFVLQANVESDLVS
;
A
#
# COMPACT_ATOMS: atom_id res chain seq x y z
N MET A 1 -27.65 -6.37 12.57
CA MET A 1 -27.65 -4.99 12.31
C MET A 1 -26.55 -4.65 11.30
N LEU A 2 -26.51 -3.44 10.93
CA LEU A 2 -25.59 -3.01 9.90
C LEU A 2 -24.14 -3.39 10.15
N LEU A 3 -23.70 -3.24 11.38
CA LEU A 3 -22.33 -3.54 11.73
C LEU A 3 -21.97 -4.98 11.43
N ALA A 4 -22.82 -5.91 11.80
CA ALA A 4 -22.55 -7.31 11.55
C ALA A 4 -22.46 -7.60 10.05
N THR A 5 -23.34 -6.99 9.28
CA THR A 5 -23.31 -7.16 7.85
C THR A 5 -22.00 -6.63 7.27
N CYS A 6 -21.57 -5.47 7.75
CA CYS A 6 -20.31 -4.91 7.29
C CYS A 6 -19.15 -5.81 7.63
N LEU A 7 -19.18 -6.44 8.78
CA LEU A 7 -18.10 -7.34 9.15
C LEU A 7 -18.00 -8.52 8.18
N LEU A 8 -19.14 -9.06 7.80
CA LEU A 8 -19.13 -10.21 6.92
C LEU A 8 -18.68 -9.86 5.51
N LEU A 9 -19.13 -8.73 5.01
CA LEU A 9 -18.85 -8.36 3.63
C LEU A 9 -17.63 -7.46 3.51
N GLY A 10 -17.39 -6.63 4.50
CA GLY A 10 -16.39 -5.60 4.39
C GLY A 10 -15.05 -5.93 4.99
N VAL A 11 -15.00 -6.85 5.94
CA VAL A 11 -13.75 -7.08 6.65
C VAL A 11 -12.63 -7.45 5.70
N ASN A 12 -12.86 -8.44 4.85
CA ASN A 12 -11.81 -8.89 3.94
C ASN A 12 -11.52 -7.88 2.85
N ALA A 13 -12.57 -7.26 2.32
CA ALA A 13 -12.41 -6.31 1.22
C ALA A 13 -11.87 -4.96 1.69
N ARG A 14 -11.94 -4.70 3.00
CA ARG A 14 -11.56 -3.41 3.53
C ARG A 14 -10.41 -3.49 4.52
N ALA A 15 -9.71 -4.60 4.53
CA ALA A 15 -8.54 -4.74 5.37
C ALA A 15 -7.52 -3.67 5.03
N PHE A 16 -6.90 -3.13 6.04
CA PHE A 16 -5.84 -2.15 5.83
C PHE A 16 -4.72 -2.43 6.84
N PHE A 17 -3.56 -1.90 6.52
CA PHE A 17 -2.34 -2.10 7.30
C PHE A 17 -1.73 -0.74 7.55
N TYR A 18 -1.12 -0.56 8.72
CA TYR A 18 -0.49 0.72 8.98
C TYR A 18 0.77 0.54 9.82
N ARG A 19 1.62 1.55 9.74
CA ARG A 19 2.84 1.62 10.53
C ARG A 19 3.27 3.06 10.65
N GLU A 20 3.78 3.40 11.83
CA GLU A 20 4.27 4.74 12.09
C GLU A 20 5.78 4.70 12.35
N THR A 21 6.52 5.62 11.71
CA THR A 21 7.95 5.76 11.89
C THR A 21 8.24 7.24 12.07
N LEU A 22 8.79 7.60 13.22
CA LEU A 22 9.25 8.98 13.48
C LEU A 22 8.20 10.04 13.11
N GLY A 23 6.96 9.78 13.45
CA GLY A 23 5.87 10.72 13.21
C GLY A 23 5.20 10.62 11.84
N ILE A 24 5.65 9.72 10.99
CA ILE A 24 4.99 9.48 9.71
C ILE A 24 4.23 8.17 9.78
N ARG A 25 2.91 8.26 9.63
CA ARG A 25 2.06 7.07 9.67
C ARG A 25 1.63 6.73 8.25
N ILE A 26 1.91 5.52 7.84
CA ILE A 26 1.58 5.04 6.51
C ILE A 26 0.51 3.97 6.63
N THR A 27 -0.61 4.17 5.96
CA THR A 27 -1.73 3.23 5.93
C THR A 27 -1.92 2.78 4.50
N VAL A 28 -2.04 1.48 4.29
CA VAL A 28 -2.23 0.92 2.95
C VAL A 28 -3.46 0.02 2.96
N ARG A 29 -4.29 0.18 1.94
CA ARG A 29 -5.45 -0.66 1.73
C ARG A 29 -5.36 -1.31 0.36
N PRO A 30 -5.05 -2.60 0.28
CA PRO A 30 -5.00 -3.30 -1.00
C PRO A 30 -6.38 -3.75 -1.43
N VAL A 31 -6.60 -3.80 -2.73
CA VAL A 31 -7.88 -4.21 -3.31
C VAL A 31 -7.61 -5.06 -4.54
N PHE A 32 -8.19 -6.26 -4.58
CA PHE A 32 -8.11 -7.09 -5.78
C PHE A 32 -9.03 -6.53 -6.85
N LEU A 33 -8.55 -6.50 -8.10
CA LEU A 33 -9.31 -5.98 -9.23
C LEU A 33 -9.66 -7.12 -10.18
N PRO A 34 -10.78 -7.81 -9.96
CA PRO A 34 -11.13 -8.97 -10.79
C PRO A 34 -11.34 -8.62 -12.26
N THR A 35 -11.89 -7.44 -12.56
CA THR A 35 -12.14 -7.07 -13.94
C THR A 35 -10.86 -6.79 -14.72
N GLN A 36 -9.78 -6.49 -14.02
CA GLN A 36 -8.47 -6.25 -14.64
C GLN A 36 -7.64 -7.51 -14.69
N SER A 37 -8.11 -8.56 -14.06
CA SER A 37 -7.33 -9.79 -13.87
C SER A 37 -7.76 -10.85 -14.88
N GLU A 38 -6.83 -11.78 -15.14
CA GLU A 38 -7.09 -12.93 -16.00
C GLU A 38 -6.36 -14.13 -15.42
N PRO A 39 -7.01 -14.86 -14.49
CA PRO A 39 -6.36 -15.99 -13.83
C PRO A 39 -5.84 -17.06 -14.78
N ARG A 40 -6.51 -17.27 -15.90
CA ARG A 40 -6.08 -18.25 -16.88
C ARG A 40 -4.74 -17.91 -17.49
N GLU A 41 -4.39 -16.60 -17.47
CA GLU A 41 -3.12 -16.14 -17.99
C GLU A 41 -2.18 -15.77 -16.86
N HIS A 42 -2.47 -16.23 -15.64
CA HIS A 42 -1.64 -15.94 -14.47
C HIS A 42 -1.46 -14.43 -14.30
N ARG A 43 -2.55 -13.69 -14.39
CA ARG A 43 -2.52 -12.25 -14.20
C ARG A 43 -3.54 -11.88 -13.13
N TYR A 44 -3.03 -11.41 -11.99
CA TYR A 44 -3.83 -10.99 -10.86
C TYR A 44 -3.43 -9.55 -10.56
N VAL A 45 -4.37 -8.62 -10.72
CA VAL A 45 -4.10 -7.19 -10.60
C VAL A 45 -4.72 -6.68 -9.31
N PHE A 46 -3.93 -5.90 -8.58
CA PHE A 46 -4.34 -5.31 -7.32
C PHE A 46 -4.10 -3.82 -7.37
N ALA A 47 -5.04 -3.05 -6.85
CA ALA A 47 -4.81 -1.66 -6.54
C ALA A 47 -4.40 -1.59 -5.08
N TYR A 48 -3.65 -0.56 -4.72
CA TYR A 48 -3.41 -0.27 -3.30
C TYR A 48 -3.51 1.24 -3.09
N PHE A 49 -4.19 1.57 -2.00
CA PHE A 49 -4.46 2.97 -1.66
C PHE A 49 -3.58 3.31 -0.47
N VAL A 50 -2.80 4.35 -0.60
CA VAL A 50 -1.83 4.74 0.41
C VAL A 50 -2.21 6.09 1.00
N ARG A 51 -2.17 6.15 2.31
CA ARG A 51 -2.40 7.38 3.07
C ARG A 51 -1.17 7.62 3.93
N ILE A 52 -0.53 8.77 3.72
CA ILE A 52 0.67 9.15 4.45
C ILE A 52 0.32 10.35 5.30
N GLU A 53 0.37 10.19 6.62
CA GLU A 53 -0.02 11.22 7.57
C GLU A 53 1.20 11.66 8.38
N ASN A 54 1.35 12.95 8.53
CA ASN A 54 2.35 13.46 9.45
C ASN A 54 1.67 13.70 10.79
N VAL A 55 1.89 12.79 11.74
CA VAL A 55 1.33 12.90 13.08
C VAL A 55 2.38 13.40 14.07
N GLY A 56 3.54 13.83 13.56
CA GLY A 56 4.60 14.38 14.37
C GLY A 56 4.58 15.88 14.42
N ALA A 57 5.69 16.46 14.83
CA ALA A 57 5.80 17.91 15.05
C ALA A 57 6.59 18.62 13.98
N GLN A 58 7.23 17.91 13.05
CA GLN A 58 8.08 18.50 12.03
C GLN A 58 7.65 18.06 10.65
N ALA A 59 7.73 18.95 9.68
CA ALA A 59 7.44 18.63 8.29
C ALA A 59 8.46 17.63 7.74
N ALA A 60 8.06 16.88 6.72
CA ALA A 60 8.96 15.97 6.05
C ALA A 60 8.56 15.89 4.58
N GLN A 61 9.54 15.78 3.70
CA GLN A 61 9.31 15.64 2.28
C GLN A 61 9.71 14.26 1.83
N LEU A 62 8.81 13.57 1.14
CA LEU A 62 9.08 12.26 0.57
C LEU A 62 9.93 12.44 -0.68
N LEU A 63 11.07 11.77 -0.73
CA LEU A 63 11.99 11.88 -1.85
C LEU A 63 11.92 10.66 -2.76
N THR A 64 12.03 9.47 -2.19
CA THR A 64 12.10 8.23 -2.97
C THR A 64 11.28 7.13 -2.33
N ARG A 65 10.99 6.11 -3.11
CA ARG A 65 10.29 4.93 -2.66
C ARG A 65 11.08 3.69 -3.01
N HIS A 66 10.95 2.66 -2.17
CA HIS A 66 11.57 1.37 -2.42
C HIS A 66 10.56 0.29 -2.04
N TRP A 67 10.18 -0.54 -3.01
CA TRP A 67 9.21 -1.60 -2.83
C TRP A 67 9.83 -2.97 -3.00
N HIS A 68 9.41 -3.89 -2.16
CA HIS A 68 9.67 -5.31 -2.34
C HIS A 68 8.33 -5.98 -2.57
N ILE A 69 8.21 -6.72 -3.66
CA ILE A 69 6.98 -7.40 -4.04
C ILE A 69 7.28 -8.89 -4.07
N HIS A 70 6.56 -9.64 -3.28
CA HIS A 70 6.70 -11.10 -3.23
C HIS A 70 5.48 -11.73 -3.86
N ASP A 71 5.71 -12.59 -4.85
CA ASP A 71 4.68 -13.39 -5.50
C ASP A 71 4.79 -14.81 -4.93
N SER A 72 3.67 -15.41 -4.55
CA SER A 72 3.68 -16.72 -3.90
C SER A 72 4.20 -17.85 -4.77
N ILE A 73 4.35 -17.62 -6.07
CA ILE A 73 5.01 -18.62 -6.92
C ILE A 73 6.53 -18.63 -6.72
N GLY A 74 7.04 -17.78 -5.82
CA GLY A 74 8.46 -17.79 -5.50
C GLY A 74 9.27 -16.70 -6.16
N GLU A 75 8.64 -15.69 -6.74
CA GLU A 75 9.34 -14.58 -7.37
C GLU A 75 9.32 -13.36 -6.47
N ASP A 76 10.46 -12.70 -6.39
CA ASP A 76 10.61 -11.44 -5.67
C ASP A 76 11.06 -10.36 -6.63
N THR A 77 10.47 -9.18 -6.51
CA THR A 77 10.77 -8.05 -7.37
C THR A 77 11.01 -6.82 -6.50
N GLU A 78 11.97 -6.00 -6.89
CA GLU A 78 12.21 -4.73 -6.21
C GLU A 78 12.00 -3.59 -7.18
N VAL A 79 11.40 -2.52 -6.68
CA VAL A 79 11.14 -1.32 -7.48
C VAL A 79 11.60 -0.12 -6.68
N GLU A 80 12.47 0.68 -7.28
CA GLU A 80 12.93 1.93 -6.68
C GLU A 80 12.63 3.07 -7.62
N GLY A 81 12.35 4.23 -7.07
CA GLY A 81 12.10 5.39 -7.89
C GLY A 81 11.90 6.64 -7.05
N GLU A 82 11.84 7.76 -7.75
CA GLU A 82 11.63 9.06 -7.10
C GLU A 82 10.13 9.29 -6.87
N GLY A 83 9.80 9.79 -5.67
CA GLY A 83 8.46 10.21 -5.36
C GLY A 83 7.43 9.12 -5.39
N VAL A 84 6.19 9.55 -5.41
CA VAL A 84 5.03 8.66 -5.53
C VAL A 84 4.09 9.27 -6.56
N VAL A 85 3.82 8.51 -7.62
CA VAL A 85 2.95 8.93 -8.73
C VAL A 85 3.31 10.34 -9.21
N GLY A 86 4.60 10.56 -9.46
CA GLY A 86 5.09 11.81 -10.03
C GLY A 86 5.24 12.96 -9.07
N GLU A 87 5.06 12.74 -7.77
CA GLU A 87 5.15 13.81 -6.78
C GLU A 87 6.13 13.47 -5.67
N GLN A 88 6.78 14.51 -5.16
CA GLN A 88 7.61 14.39 -3.94
C GLN A 88 6.98 15.27 -2.88
N PRO A 89 5.89 14.81 -2.25
CA PRO A 89 5.10 15.68 -1.39
C PRO A 89 5.82 16.04 -0.10
N ARG A 90 5.71 17.34 0.26
CA ARG A 90 6.12 17.81 1.56
C ARG A 90 4.90 17.80 2.45
N ILE A 91 4.97 17.09 3.56
CA ILE A 91 3.82 16.88 4.41
C ILE A 91 4.03 17.63 5.73
N GLU A 92 3.22 18.63 5.96
CA GLU A 92 3.25 19.41 7.19
C GLU A 92 2.68 18.62 8.35
N PRO A 93 3.03 18.96 9.59
CA PRO A 93 2.37 18.34 10.74
C PRO A 93 0.85 18.47 10.64
N GLY A 94 0.15 17.37 10.82
CA GLY A 94 -1.31 17.33 10.71
C GLY A 94 -1.84 17.17 9.30
N SER A 95 -0.97 17.19 8.31
CA SER A 95 -1.40 17.04 6.91
C SER A 95 -1.30 15.59 6.44
N VAL A 96 -1.95 15.33 5.31
CA VAL A 96 -2.07 13.99 4.75
C VAL A 96 -1.82 14.07 3.25
N HIS A 97 -1.12 13.07 2.72
CA HIS A 97 -1.00 12.88 1.29
C HIS A 97 -1.54 11.50 0.94
N GLU A 98 -2.43 11.44 -0.04
CA GLU A 98 -3.03 10.18 -0.46
C GLU A 98 -2.76 9.94 -1.93
N TYR A 99 -2.52 8.68 -2.27
CA TYR A 99 -2.40 8.30 -3.66
C TYR A 99 -2.77 6.82 -3.79
N SER A 100 -2.96 6.37 -5.02
CA SER A 100 -3.18 4.97 -5.31
C SER A 100 -2.27 4.55 -6.46
N SER A 101 -1.99 3.26 -6.48
CA SER A 101 -1.20 2.66 -7.55
C SER A 101 -1.67 1.22 -7.69
N TRP A 102 -0.96 0.45 -8.49
CA TRP A 102 -1.37 -0.93 -8.73
C TRP A 102 -0.15 -1.80 -8.95
N CYS A 103 -0.34 -3.10 -8.80
CA CYS A 103 0.68 -4.08 -9.11
C CYS A 103 0.01 -5.32 -9.67
N ARG A 104 0.84 -6.15 -10.28
CA ARG A 104 0.38 -7.39 -10.90
C ARG A 104 1.18 -8.55 -10.37
N LEU A 105 0.47 -9.62 -9.99
CA LEU A 105 1.10 -10.88 -9.60
C LEU A 105 0.73 -11.95 -10.62
N LYS A 106 1.54 -12.99 -10.64
CA LYS A 106 1.25 -14.18 -11.45
C LYS A 106 0.42 -15.20 -10.70
N SER A 107 0.34 -15.06 -9.38
CA SER A 107 -0.47 -15.95 -8.56
C SER A 107 -1.49 -15.15 -7.77
N ALA A 108 -2.41 -15.87 -7.16
CA ALA A 108 -3.52 -15.25 -6.44
C ALA A 108 -3.10 -14.58 -5.15
N THR A 109 -1.90 -14.83 -4.66
CA THR A 109 -1.46 -14.29 -3.37
C THR A 109 -0.03 -13.80 -3.45
N GLY A 110 0.29 -12.88 -2.56
CA GLY A 110 1.63 -12.36 -2.39
C GLY A 110 1.62 -11.29 -1.31
N HIS A 111 2.66 -10.51 -1.26
CA HIS A 111 2.69 -9.37 -0.34
C HIS A 111 3.65 -8.31 -0.84
N MET A 112 3.49 -7.12 -0.29
CA MET A 112 4.37 -5.99 -0.56
C MET A 112 4.84 -5.40 0.75
N LYS A 113 6.04 -4.84 0.73
CA LYS A 113 6.60 -4.07 1.83
C LYS A 113 7.62 -3.10 1.24
N GLY A 114 8.05 -2.15 2.04
CA GLY A 114 9.04 -1.22 1.53
C GLY A 114 9.27 -0.06 2.45
N THR A 115 9.87 0.99 1.88
CA THR A 115 10.19 2.20 2.62
C THR A 115 9.96 3.42 1.73
N TYR A 116 9.67 4.53 2.39
CA TYR A 116 9.75 5.86 1.76
C TYR A 116 10.88 6.61 2.43
N HIS A 117 11.73 7.22 1.63
CA HIS A 117 12.83 8.02 2.15
C HIS A 117 12.39 9.47 2.25
N PHE A 118 12.55 10.03 3.44
CA PHE A 118 12.12 11.40 3.76
C PHE A 118 13.29 12.28 4.16
N VAL A 119 13.14 13.58 3.91
CA VAL A 119 14.07 14.60 4.40
C VAL A 119 13.26 15.62 5.17
N ARG A 120 13.81 16.08 6.30
CA ARG A 120 13.20 17.14 7.10
C ARG A 120 13.81 18.49 6.74
N ASP A 121 13.18 19.56 7.21
CA ASP A 121 13.66 20.91 6.91
C ASP A 121 15.06 21.18 7.46
N ASP A 122 15.46 20.48 8.52
CA ASP A 122 16.78 20.64 9.09
C ASP A 122 17.85 19.82 8.35
N GLY A 123 17.46 19.14 7.27
CA GLY A 123 18.37 18.35 6.46
C GLY A 123 18.53 16.91 6.94
N SER A 124 17.95 16.54 8.07
CA SER A 124 18.03 15.16 8.52
C SER A 124 17.14 14.27 7.64
N GLU A 125 17.54 13.00 7.48
CA GLU A 125 16.86 12.06 6.61
C GLU A 125 16.53 10.81 7.38
N PHE A 126 15.48 10.12 6.95
CA PHE A 126 15.08 8.86 7.55
C PHE A 126 14.21 8.08 6.59
N ASP A 127 14.11 6.77 6.84
CA ASP A 127 13.23 5.91 6.09
C ASP A 127 11.99 5.62 6.93
N ALA A 128 10.83 5.91 6.37
CA ALA A 128 9.56 5.52 6.98
C ALA A 128 9.18 4.16 6.42
N LEU A 129 8.88 3.23 7.32
CA LEU A 129 8.56 1.89 6.90
C LEU A 129 7.12 1.82 6.40
N ILE A 130 6.96 1.23 5.22
CA ILE A 130 5.63 0.91 4.70
C ILE A 130 5.24 -0.42 5.36
N PRO A 131 4.04 -0.53 5.93
CA PRO A 131 3.65 -1.79 6.54
C PRO A 131 3.63 -2.89 5.49
N ARG A 132 4.04 -4.09 5.89
CA ARG A 132 3.88 -5.24 5.01
C ARG A 132 2.38 -5.50 4.85
N PHE A 133 1.91 -5.59 3.62
CA PHE A 133 0.50 -5.87 3.39
C PHE A 133 0.33 -7.03 2.41
N VAL A 134 -0.69 -7.83 2.70
CA VAL A 134 -0.97 -9.04 1.93
C VAL A 134 -1.80 -8.67 0.71
N LEU A 135 -1.45 -9.29 -0.42
CA LEU A 135 -2.23 -9.23 -1.63
C LEU A 135 -2.90 -10.58 -1.79
N GLN A 136 -4.21 -10.58 -1.88
CA GLN A 136 -4.95 -11.82 -1.97
C GLN A 136 -6.15 -11.62 -2.87
N ALA A 137 -6.24 -12.43 -3.91
CA ALA A 137 -7.40 -12.41 -4.79
C ALA A 137 -8.62 -12.81 -3.97
N ASN A 138 -9.68 -12.02 -4.11
CA ASN A 138 -10.88 -12.24 -3.30
C ASN A 138 -11.70 -13.38 -3.89
N VAL A 139 -11.40 -14.58 -3.43
CA VAL A 139 -12.10 -15.76 -3.92
C VAL A 139 -13.55 -15.76 -3.51
N GLU A 140 -13.85 -15.12 -2.40
CA GLU A 140 -15.22 -15.10 -1.90
C GLU A 140 -16.17 -14.38 -2.81
N SER A 141 -15.70 -13.36 -3.51
CA SER A 141 -16.56 -12.64 -4.42
C SER A 141 -16.99 -13.54 -5.57
N ASP A 142 -16.18 -14.50 -5.92
CA ASP A 142 -16.53 -15.47 -6.96
C ASP A 142 -17.59 -16.45 -6.48
N LEU A 143 -17.54 -16.79 -5.22
CA LEU A 143 -18.52 -17.70 -4.65
C LEU A 143 -19.87 -17.04 -4.48
N VAL A 144 -19.86 -15.78 -4.13
CA VAL A 144 -21.07 -15.03 -3.91
C VAL A 144 -21.79 -14.73 -5.22
N SER A 145 -21.04 -14.50 -6.24
CA SER A 145 -21.60 -14.18 -7.54
C SER A 145 -22.08 -15.43 -8.28
#